data_94a6a0aa8a8928d45d6ded9853b1b852
#
_entry.id   94a6a0aa8a8928d45d6ded9853b1b852
#
_cell.length_a   1.000
_cell.length_b   1.000
_cell.length_c   1.000
_cell.angle_alpha   90.00
_cell.angle_beta   90.00
_cell.angle_gamma   90.00
#
_symmetry.space_group_name_H-M   'P 1'
#
loop_
_entity.id
_entity.type
_entity.pdbx_description
1 polymer ?
#
loop_
_entity_poly.entity_id
_entity_poly.type
_entity_poly.pdbx_seq_one_letter_code
_entity_poly.pdbx_strand_id
1 'polypeptide(L)'
;MIRLDMTMSLDGFVAGPDDGVDAPMGTGGFRLFDWLDHRAEPGPAGQVYAEAIATRAVIAGRRTYEHAGRWNGDHHDGVPVLVLTHHVP
;
A
#
# COMPACT_ATOMS: atom_id res chain seq x y z
N MET A 1 -10.50 -8.48 -13.33
CA MET A 1 -11.00 -8.34 -11.94
C MET A 1 -10.22 -7.25 -11.22
N ILE A 2 -10.93 -6.42 -10.50
CA ILE A 2 -10.31 -5.38 -9.67
C ILE A 2 -10.23 -5.91 -8.24
N ARG A 3 -9.08 -5.74 -7.61
CA ARG A 3 -8.82 -6.17 -6.23
C ARG A 3 -8.51 -4.95 -5.36
N LEU A 4 -9.12 -4.87 -4.19
CA LEU A 4 -8.80 -3.86 -3.19
C LEU A 4 -8.11 -4.54 -2.00
N ASP A 5 -6.93 -4.07 -1.65
CA ASP A 5 -6.19 -4.53 -0.48
C ASP A 5 -5.94 -3.37 0.46
N MET A 6 -6.19 -3.59 1.74
CA MET A 6 -6.00 -2.57 2.77
C MET A 6 -5.63 -3.24 4.09
N THR A 7 -4.57 -2.77 4.72
CA THR A 7 -4.21 -3.21 6.07
C THR A 7 -4.90 -2.33 7.08
N MET A 8 -5.60 -2.93 8.02
CA MET A 8 -6.41 -2.20 8.99
C MET A 8 -6.23 -2.78 10.39
N SER A 9 -6.23 -1.92 11.40
CA SER A 9 -6.24 -2.35 12.79
C SER A 9 -7.60 -2.93 13.19
N LEU A 10 -7.66 -3.61 14.33
CA LEU A 10 -8.92 -4.22 14.80
C LEU A 10 -10.01 -3.17 15.04
N ASP A 11 -9.63 -1.94 15.39
CA ASP A 11 -10.56 -0.85 15.63
C ASP A 11 -10.78 0.05 14.40
N GLY A 12 -10.30 -0.37 13.23
CA GLY A 12 -10.67 0.24 11.95
C GLY A 12 -9.75 1.31 11.41
N PHE A 13 -8.59 1.54 12.00
CA PHE A 13 -7.65 2.52 11.49
C PHE A 13 -6.74 1.94 10.40
N VAL A 14 -6.47 2.73 9.37
CA VAL A 14 -5.58 2.36 8.26
C VAL A 14 -4.29 3.16 8.26
N ALA A 15 -4.16 4.12 9.17
CA ALA A 15 -2.95 4.93 9.37
C ALA A 15 -2.94 5.44 10.79
N GLY A 16 -1.77 5.85 11.29
CA GLY A 16 -1.65 6.56 12.55
C GLY A 16 -1.99 8.04 12.38
N PRO A 17 -2.01 8.81 13.46
CA PRO A 17 -2.31 10.25 13.39
C PRO A 17 -1.19 11.00 12.65
N ASP A 18 -1.54 12.18 12.13
CA ASP A 18 -0.61 13.10 11.48
C ASP A 18 0.09 12.50 10.26
N ASP A 19 -0.61 11.71 9.47
CA ASP A 19 -0.07 11.18 8.22
C ASP A 19 0.17 12.29 7.19
N GLY A 20 1.22 12.13 6.39
CA GLY A 20 1.60 13.08 5.36
C GLY A 20 2.78 12.58 4.55
N VAL A 21 3.35 13.46 3.73
CA VAL A 21 4.48 13.10 2.86
C VAL A 21 5.70 12.65 3.68
N ASP A 22 5.97 13.32 4.81
CA ASP A 22 7.10 12.99 5.68
C ASP A 22 6.81 11.83 6.62
N ALA A 23 5.54 11.46 6.78
CA ALA A 23 5.11 10.35 7.61
C ALA A 23 3.93 9.65 6.91
N PRO A 24 4.19 8.87 5.86
CA PRO A 24 3.13 8.34 4.99
C PRO A 24 2.04 7.55 5.70
N MET A 25 2.40 6.84 6.76
CA MET A 25 1.44 6.06 7.55
C MET A 25 1.08 6.72 8.88
N GLY A 26 1.56 7.96 9.11
CA GLY A 26 1.36 8.64 10.37
C GLY A 26 2.19 8.06 11.52
N THR A 27 2.00 8.61 12.71
CA THR A 27 2.73 8.17 13.90
C THR A 27 2.37 6.72 14.24
N GLY A 28 3.34 5.84 14.23
CA GLY A 28 3.17 4.44 14.58
C GLY A 28 2.41 3.60 13.55
N GLY A 29 1.99 4.20 12.43
CA GLY A 29 1.14 3.52 11.45
C GLY A 29 1.80 2.36 10.71
N PHE A 30 3.13 2.37 10.57
CA PHE A 30 3.82 1.26 9.92
C PHE A 30 3.68 -0.07 10.64
N ARG A 31 3.26 -0.06 11.90
CA ARG A 31 2.96 -1.29 12.64
C ARG A 31 1.86 -2.12 11.96
N LEU A 32 0.99 -1.48 11.18
CA LEU A 32 -0.03 -2.20 10.40
C LEU A 32 0.58 -3.13 9.36
N PHE A 33 1.84 -2.95 9.01
CA PHE A 33 2.54 -3.79 8.04
C PHE A 33 3.45 -4.84 8.68
N ASP A 34 3.37 -5.05 10.00
CA ASP A 34 4.19 -6.05 10.69
C ASP A 34 3.98 -7.46 10.14
N TRP A 35 2.79 -7.74 9.60
CA TRP A 35 2.48 -9.03 8.98
C TRP A 35 3.38 -9.34 7.77
N LEU A 36 3.98 -8.31 7.14
CA LEU A 36 4.90 -8.49 6.02
C LEU A 36 6.17 -9.25 6.43
N ASP A 37 6.52 -9.27 7.70
CA ASP A 37 7.66 -10.06 8.19
C ASP A 37 7.45 -11.55 7.97
N HIS A 38 6.21 -11.99 7.79
CA HIS A 38 5.82 -13.37 7.56
C HIS A 38 5.45 -13.68 6.11
N ARG A 39 5.73 -12.75 5.18
CA ARG A 39 5.29 -12.88 3.78
C ARG A 39 5.92 -14.04 3.02
N ALA A 40 7.09 -14.49 3.46
CA ALA A 40 7.78 -15.62 2.83
C ALA A 40 7.45 -16.96 3.50
N GLU A 41 6.69 -16.95 4.58
CA GLU A 41 6.34 -18.16 5.32
C GLU A 41 5.05 -18.77 4.77
N PRO A 42 4.87 -20.11 4.89
CA PRO A 42 3.58 -20.73 4.56
C PRO A 42 2.50 -20.18 5.49
N GLY A 43 1.32 -19.90 4.93
CA GLY A 43 0.20 -19.45 5.73
C GLY A 43 -0.47 -18.21 5.15
N PRO A 44 -1.41 -17.59 5.91
CA PRO A 44 -2.24 -16.49 5.42
C PRO A 44 -1.45 -15.27 4.94
N ALA A 45 -0.42 -14.85 5.67
CA ALA A 45 0.36 -13.67 5.30
C ALA A 45 1.08 -13.87 3.97
N GLY A 46 1.71 -15.02 3.78
CA GLY A 46 2.39 -15.34 2.52
C GLY A 46 1.42 -15.43 1.36
N GLN A 47 0.26 -16.04 1.59
CA GLN A 47 -0.77 -16.17 0.56
C GLN A 47 -1.31 -14.80 0.11
N VAL A 48 -1.66 -13.93 1.06
CA VAL A 48 -2.15 -12.57 0.75
C VAL A 48 -1.10 -11.78 0.00
N TYR A 49 0.16 -11.85 0.42
CA TYR A 49 1.25 -11.14 -0.22
C TYR A 49 1.44 -11.61 -1.67
N ALA A 50 1.48 -12.93 -1.89
CA ALA A 50 1.63 -13.50 -3.23
C ALA A 50 0.51 -13.07 -4.17
N GLU A 51 -0.72 -13.06 -3.69
CA GLU A 51 -1.87 -12.60 -4.48
C GLU A 51 -1.78 -11.11 -4.80
N ALA A 52 -1.34 -10.29 -3.83
CA ALA A 52 -1.22 -8.85 -4.03
C ALA A 52 -0.17 -8.50 -5.08
N ILE A 53 1.00 -9.11 -5.03
CA ILE A 53 2.08 -8.79 -6.00
C ILE A 53 1.87 -9.45 -7.36
N ALA A 54 0.90 -10.35 -7.50
CA ALA A 54 0.55 -10.93 -8.79
C ALA A 54 -0.28 -9.99 -9.66
N THR A 55 -0.70 -8.84 -9.15
CA THR A 55 -1.44 -7.85 -9.93
C THR A 55 -0.59 -7.28 -11.06
N ARG A 56 -1.24 -6.93 -12.18
CA ARG A 56 -0.56 -6.45 -13.38
C ARG A 56 -0.65 -4.93 -13.57
N ALA A 57 -1.40 -4.25 -12.72
CA ALA A 57 -1.53 -2.81 -12.71
C ALA A 57 -2.03 -2.38 -11.34
N VAL A 58 -1.68 -1.15 -10.96
CA VAL A 58 -2.10 -0.57 -9.70
C VAL A 58 -2.93 0.68 -9.99
N ILE A 59 -4.05 0.83 -9.30
CA ILE A 59 -4.86 2.04 -9.35
C ILE A 59 -4.76 2.70 -7.98
N ALA A 60 -4.37 3.97 -7.96
CA ALA A 60 -4.19 4.70 -6.71
C ALA A 60 -4.77 6.10 -6.82
N GLY A 61 -5.22 6.66 -5.70
CA GLY A 61 -5.54 8.06 -5.62
C GLY A 61 -4.27 8.89 -5.54
N ARG A 62 -4.38 10.18 -5.86
CA ARG A 62 -3.23 11.10 -5.86
C ARG A 62 -2.54 11.15 -4.49
N ARG A 63 -3.33 11.23 -3.43
CA ARG A 63 -2.79 11.37 -2.08
C ARG A 63 -1.98 10.14 -1.66
N THR A 64 -2.49 8.95 -1.93
CA THR A 64 -1.77 7.70 -1.68
C THR A 64 -0.47 7.66 -2.47
N TYR A 65 -0.53 8.06 -3.74
CA TYR A 65 0.64 8.09 -4.62
C TYR A 65 1.72 9.04 -4.09
N GLU A 66 1.35 10.25 -3.67
CA GLU A 66 2.29 11.23 -3.13
C GLU A 66 2.85 10.79 -1.77
N HIS A 67 2.01 10.28 -0.87
CA HIS A 67 2.44 9.79 0.45
C HIS A 67 3.41 8.62 0.33
N ALA A 68 3.23 7.77 -0.67
CA ALA A 68 4.13 6.66 -0.93
C ALA A 68 5.44 7.08 -1.62
N GLY A 69 5.69 8.39 -1.78
CA GLY A 69 6.88 8.89 -2.48
C GLY A 69 6.91 8.45 -3.93
N ARG A 70 5.73 8.30 -4.56
CA ARG A 70 5.56 7.82 -5.94
C ARG A 70 6.21 6.44 -6.15
N TRP A 71 6.41 5.68 -5.06
CA TRP A 71 7.07 4.38 -5.04
C TRP A 71 8.42 4.39 -5.78
N ASN A 72 9.10 5.54 -5.79
CA ASN A 72 10.36 5.72 -6.52
C ASN A 72 10.30 5.26 -7.98
N GLY A 73 9.12 5.38 -8.61
CA GLY A 73 8.90 5.01 -10.00
C GLY A 73 8.51 3.56 -10.23
N ASP A 74 8.46 2.73 -9.20
CA ASP A 74 8.11 1.31 -9.34
C ASP A 74 7.39 0.79 -8.11
N HIS A 75 6.10 0.52 -8.24
CA HIS A 75 5.33 -0.08 -7.15
C HIS A 75 5.83 -1.51 -6.90
N HIS A 76 5.89 -2.33 -7.93
CA HIS A 76 6.51 -3.65 -7.93
C HIS A 76 6.59 -4.17 -9.38
N ASP A 77 7.63 -4.92 -9.69
CA ASP A 77 7.81 -5.65 -10.95
C ASP A 77 7.53 -4.82 -12.22
N GLY A 78 7.70 -3.50 -12.16
CA GLY A 78 7.50 -2.62 -13.30
C GLY A 78 6.05 -2.47 -13.76
N VAL A 79 5.06 -2.91 -12.97
CA VAL A 79 3.65 -2.79 -13.37
C VAL A 79 3.22 -1.33 -13.46
N PRO A 80 2.32 -0.97 -14.39
CA PRO A 80 1.85 0.40 -14.50
C PRO A 80 1.03 0.81 -13.28
N VAL A 81 1.18 2.08 -12.89
CA VAL A 81 0.39 2.71 -11.84
C VAL A 81 -0.47 3.79 -12.48
N LEU A 82 -1.78 3.67 -12.31
CA LEU A 82 -2.77 4.64 -12.78
C LEU A 82 -3.20 5.50 -11.60
N VAL A 83 -2.95 6.80 -11.70
CA VAL A 83 -3.25 7.74 -10.61
C VAL A 83 -4.52 8.51 -10.95
N LEU A 84 -5.53 8.39 -10.08
CA LEU A 84 -6.77 9.16 -10.20
C LEU A 84 -6.56 10.52 -9.55
N THR A 85 -6.63 11.58 -10.35
CA THR A 85 -6.35 12.93 -9.88
C THR A 85 -7.05 13.96 -10.75
N HIS A 86 -7.28 15.14 -10.17
CA HIS A 86 -7.79 16.29 -10.93
C HIS A 86 -6.66 17.08 -11.60
N HIS A 87 -5.41 16.87 -11.18
CA HIS A 87 -4.24 17.52 -11.72
C HIS A 87 -3.13 16.52 -11.92
N VAL A 88 -2.34 16.68 -12.98
CA VAL A 88 -1.17 15.82 -13.18
C VAL A 88 -0.18 16.05 -12.03
N PRO A 89 0.18 15.01 -11.29
CA PRO A 89 1.09 15.16 -10.16
C PRO A 89 2.52 15.44 -10.57
#